data_34aeb916edc3a45a65ce9930406c300e
#
_entry.id   34aeb916edc3a45a65ce9930406c300e
#
_cell.length_a   1.000
_cell.length_b   1.000
_cell.length_c   1.000
_cell.angle_alpha   90.00
_cell.angle_beta   90.00
_cell.angle_gamma   90.00
#
_symmetry.space_group_name_H-M   'P 1'
#
loop_
_entity.id
_entity.type
_entity.pdbx_description
1 polymer ?
#
loop_
_entity_poly.entity_id
_entity_poly.type
_entity_poly.pdbx_seq_one_letter_code
_entity_poly.pdbx_strand_id
1 'polypeptide(L)'
;MIVNSNIEMKEYSNMKIGGIAKELIFVENKEELVEIYNTRDRIYLIGNGTNTLINDEYLDISFISLSKLNKIEVIKKENEITFVRVYSGVDFDRFISYMEENDLSGIENMSGIPGSFGGMTNMNAGAYGTELFDVVEEVEIFEPENKIIKTFKKSELNSKYRTTAIKENKWVVISTVLKLTKGFNKEASLDKYNQRKQKHPLNLPNLGSTFKNPTGNFAAQLISDCGLKGYTVGGAQVSPVHPNFITNMGNAKFKDVLDVIEHVKNTVKENTGIQLETEIIILEK
;
A
#
# COMPACT_ATOMS: atom_id res chain seq x y z
N MET A 1 17.69 14.18 7.90
CA MET A 1 16.79 14.10 6.71
C MET A 1 17.52 14.49 5.44
N ILE A 2 17.14 13.87 4.31
CA ILE A 2 17.67 14.19 2.97
C ILE A 2 16.54 14.81 2.16
N VAL A 3 16.75 16.00 1.59
CA VAL A 3 15.73 16.74 0.82
C VAL A 3 16.17 16.85 -0.63
N ASN A 4 15.33 16.37 -1.54
CA ASN A 4 15.51 16.47 -2.98
C ASN A 4 14.41 17.36 -3.57
N SER A 5 14.76 18.47 -4.19
CA SER A 5 13.80 19.41 -4.78
C SER A 5 13.53 19.12 -6.27
N ASN A 6 12.34 19.51 -6.75
CA ASN A 6 11.92 19.35 -8.14
C ASN A 6 12.09 17.91 -8.65
N ILE A 7 11.54 16.95 -7.91
CA ILE A 7 11.72 15.52 -8.15
C ILE A 7 10.61 14.93 -9.03
N GLU A 8 10.97 14.11 -10.01
CA GLU A 8 10.00 13.39 -10.84
C GLU A 8 9.35 12.23 -10.06
N MET A 9 8.09 12.38 -9.69
CA MET A 9 7.36 11.39 -8.87
C MET A 9 7.01 10.10 -9.61
N LYS A 10 7.06 10.07 -10.95
CA LYS A 10 6.90 8.83 -11.73
C LYS A 10 7.91 7.75 -11.33
N GLU A 11 9.11 8.13 -10.88
CA GLU A 11 10.14 7.18 -10.44
C GLU A 11 9.80 6.54 -9.07
N TYR A 12 8.95 7.19 -8.30
CA TYR A 12 8.46 6.74 -7.00
C TYR A 12 7.04 6.18 -7.05
N SER A 13 6.47 6.02 -8.26
CA SER A 13 5.17 5.41 -8.51
C SER A 13 5.32 4.08 -9.25
N ASN A 14 4.69 3.02 -8.74
CA ASN A 14 4.66 1.74 -9.44
C ASN A 14 3.84 1.81 -10.74
N MET A 15 2.94 2.78 -10.87
CA MET A 15 2.20 3.05 -12.11
C MET A 15 3.05 3.75 -13.18
N LYS A 16 4.23 4.28 -12.82
CA LYS A 16 5.09 5.09 -13.69
C LYS A 16 4.38 6.33 -14.24
N ILE A 17 3.49 6.89 -13.44
CA ILE A 17 2.82 8.16 -13.64
C ILE A 17 3.08 9.03 -12.42
N GLY A 18 3.37 10.33 -12.64
CA GLY A 18 3.64 11.31 -11.61
C GLY A 18 4.43 12.47 -12.16
N GLY A 19 4.02 13.68 -11.83
CA GLY A 19 4.66 14.92 -12.25
C GLY A 19 5.87 15.28 -11.38
N ILE A 20 6.29 16.54 -11.49
CA ILE A 20 7.38 17.10 -10.70
C ILE A 20 6.81 17.58 -9.36
N ALA A 21 7.28 17.00 -8.25
CA ALA A 21 6.97 17.48 -6.92
C ALA A 21 7.93 18.58 -6.47
N LYS A 22 7.45 19.49 -5.63
CA LYS A 22 8.27 20.53 -4.99
C LYS A 22 9.49 19.94 -4.32
N GLU A 23 9.29 18.91 -3.51
CA GLU A 23 10.36 18.19 -2.84
C GLU A 23 9.94 16.76 -2.43
N LEU A 24 10.95 15.90 -2.27
CA LEU A 24 10.83 14.59 -1.62
C LEU A 24 11.84 14.53 -0.47
N ILE A 25 11.34 14.29 0.73
CA ILE A 25 12.10 14.27 1.98
C ILE A 25 12.22 12.82 2.45
N PHE A 26 13.45 12.32 2.55
CA PHE A 26 13.73 11.03 3.19
C PHE A 26 14.01 11.24 4.67
N VAL A 27 13.17 10.68 5.52
CA VAL A 27 13.27 10.73 6.98
C VAL A 27 14.26 9.67 7.46
N GLU A 28 15.28 10.06 8.21
CA GLU A 28 16.33 9.19 8.72
C GLU A 28 16.09 8.79 10.19
N ASN A 29 15.33 9.60 10.92
CA ASN A 29 14.88 9.30 12.29
C ASN A 29 13.49 9.89 12.53
N LYS A 30 12.74 9.35 13.49
CA LYS A 30 11.34 9.71 13.72
C LYS A 30 11.15 11.13 14.28
N GLU A 31 12.16 11.67 14.93
CA GLU A 31 12.16 13.03 15.51
C GLU A 31 12.07 14.09 14.41
N GLU A 32 12.59 13.81 13.21
CA GLU A 32 12.52 14.71 12.05
C GLU A 32 11.08 14.94 11.57
N LEU A 33 10.14 14.04 11.88
CA LEU A 33 8.72 14.24 11.54
C LEU A 33 8.17 15.50 12.19
N VAL A 34 8.52 15.78 13.44
CA VAL A 34 8.08 16.99 14.14
C VAL A 34 8.55 18.25 13.42
N GLU A 35 9.81 18.27 12.98
CA GLU A 35 10.39 19.39 12.23
C GLU A 35 9.68 19.58 10.88
N ILE A 36 9.48 18.49 10.14
CA ILE A 36 8.83 18.52 8.82
C ILE A 36 7.40 19.08 8.93
N TYR A 37 6.61 18.57 9.87
CA TYR A 37 5.23 19.02 10.08
C TYR A 37 5.12 20.41 10.74
N ASN A 38 6.22 20.98 11.21
CA ASN A 38 6.31 22.39 11.66
C ASN A 38 6.65 23.36 10.53
N THR A 39 7.30 22.87 9.48
CA THR A 39 7.94 23.73 8.46
C THR A 39 7.35 23.55 7.05
N ARG A 40 6.40 22.63 6.86
CA ARG A 40 5.73 22.35 5.58
C ARG A 40 4.22 22.35 5.74
N ASP A 41 3.51 22.92 4.77
CA ASP A 41 2.05 23.07 4.82
C ASP A 41 1.33 21.94 4.10
N ARG A 42 1.82 21.56 2.90
CA ARG A 42 1.23 20.53 2.05
C ARG A 42 2.11 19.29 2.03
N ILE A 43 1.77 18.33 2.88
CA ILE A 43 2.56 17.12 3.08
C ILE A 43 1.79 15.90 2.55
N TYR A 44 2.50 15.02 1.84
CA TYR A 44 1.99 13.71 1.45
C TYR A 44 2.99 12.61 1.80
N LEU A 45 2.57 11.64 2.62
CA LEU A 45 3.38 10.46 2.96
C LEU A 45 3.28 9.42 1.84
N ILE A 46 4.43 9.08 1.24
CA ILE A 46 4.51 8.05 0.22
C ILE A 46 5.35 6.86 0.71
N GLY A 47 4.80 5.65 0.54
CA GLY A 47 5.55 4.41 0.68
C GLY A 47 6.26 4.05 -0.63
N ASN A 48 6.14 2.80 -1.07
CA ASN A 48 6.72 2.34 -2.34
C ASN A 48 5.88 2.76 -3.58
N GLY A 49 4.88 3.63 -3.42
CA GLY A 49 4.04 4.10 -4.53
C GLY A 49 3.21 3.02 -5.22
N THR A 50 2.89 1.94 -4.52
CA THR A 50 2.19 0.77 -5.07
C THR A 50 0.66 0.89 -5.00
N ASN A 51 0.14 1.94 -4.35
CA ASN A 51 -1.31 2.16 -4.19
C ASN A 51 -1.73 3.63 -4.37
N THR A 52 -0.87 4.47 -4.97
CA THR A 52 -1.17 5.89 -5.18
C THR A 52 -1.00 6.25 -6.65
N LEU A 53 -2.10 6.72 -7.27
CA LEU A 53 -2.08 7.37 -8.56
C LEU A 53 -1.73 8.85 -8.34
N ILE A 54 -0.58 9.27 -8.84
CA ILE A 54 -0.03 10.62 -8.66
C ILE A 54 -0.30 11.45 -9.91
N ASN A 55 -0.85 12.66 -9.74
CA ASN A 55 -1.06 13.60 -10.84
C ASN A 55 0.27 13.87 -11.60
N ASP A 56 0.21 13.98 -12.92
CA ASP A 56 1.38 14.13 -13.80
C ASP A 56 1.73 15.59 -14.13
N GLU A 57 1.08 16.55 -13.48
CA GLU A 57 1.44 17.96 -13.52
C GLU A 57 2.38 18.33 -12.35
N TYR A 58 2.77 19.61 -12.26
CA TYR A 58 3.56 20.11 -11.12
C TYR A 58 2.75 20.05 -9.83
N LEU A 59 3.36 19.51 -8.77
CA LEU A 59 2.78 19.32 -7.45
C LEU A 59 3.50 20.19 -6.42
N ASP A 60 2.86 21.25 -5.94
CA ASP A 60 3.34 22.03 -4.79
C ASP A 60 3.11 21.26 -3.49
N ILE A 61 3.72 20.08 -3.39
CA ILE A 61 3.59 19.14 -2.27
C ILE A 61 4.98 18.73 -1.82
N SER A 62 5.18 18.68 -0.49
CA SER A 62 6.31 18.04 0.15
C SER A 62 6.00 16.56 0.37
N PHE A 63 6.56 15.69 -0.46
CA PHE A 63 6.44 14.25 -0.24
C PHE A 63 7.39 13.81 0.87
N ILE A 64 6.93 12.91 1.74
CA ILE A 64 7.74 12.29 2.79
C ILE A 64 7.88 10.80 2.51
N SER A 65 9.10 10.28 2.56
CA SER A 65 9.39 8.86 2.50
C SER A 65 10.08 8.39 3.78
N LEU A 66 9.55 7.33 4.38
CA LEU A 66 10.14 6.66 5.55
C LEU A 66 11.07 5.49 5.13
N SER A 67 11.48 5.40 3.88
CA SER A 67 12.30 4.29 3.36
C SER A 67 13.64 4.12 4.08
N LYS A 68 14.16 5.14 4.76
CA LYS A 68 15.37 5.05 5.60
C LYS A 68 15.10 4.45 6.98
N LEU A 69 13.86 4.45 7.45
CA LEU A 69 13.45 3.75 8.66
C LEU A 69 13.16 2.28 8.30
N ASN A 70 14.19 1.48 8.09
CA ASN A 70 14.07 0.15 7.48
C ASN A 70 14.67 -0.99 8.32
N LYS A 71 14.65 -0.86 9.64
CA LYS A 71 15.13 -1.90 10.57
C LYS A 71 14.06 -2.95 10.84
N ILE A 72 14.54 -4.16 11.17
CA ILE A 72 13.74 -5.27 11.73
C ILE A 72 14.46 -5.68 13.03
N GLU A 73 13.74 -5.69 14.15
CA GLU A 73 14.32 -5.92 15.47
C GLU A 73 13.48 -6.94 16.26
N VAL A 74 14.10 -7.97 16.77
CA VAL A 74 13.45 -8.86 17.75
C VAL A 74 13.41 -8.14 19.08
N ILE A 75 12.20 -7.90 19.61
CA ILE A 75 12.01 -7.22 20.89
C ILE A 75 12.02 -8.23 22.04
N LYS A 76 11.35 -9.37 21.83
CA LYS A 76 11.09 -10.36 22.88
C LYS A 76 10.84 -11.73 22.27
N LYS A 77 11.24 -12.78 23.00
CA LYS A 77 10.90 -14.17 22.69
C LYS A 77 10.27 -14.80 23.94
N GLU A 78 9.12 -15.45 23.75
CA GLU A 78 8.36 -16.14 24.80
C GLU A 78 7.91 -17.50 24.28
N ASN A 79 8.58 -18.57 24.68
CA ASN A 79 8.34 -19.92 24.16
C ASN A 79 8.42 -19.95 22.62
N GLU A 80 7.35 -20.36 21.95
CA GLU A 80 7.23 -20.42 20.49
C GLU A 80 6.78 -19.08 19.85
N ILE A 81 6.66 -18.00 20.64
CA ILE A 81 6.23 -16.68 20.17
C ILE A 81 7.43 -15.73 20.13
N THR A 82 7.57 -15.02 19.02
CA THR A 82 8.54 -13.95 18.84
C THR A 82 7.85 -12.64 18.54
N PHE A 83 8.17 -11.59 19.29
CA PHE A 83 7.73 -10.23 19.02
C PHE A 83 8.79 -9.50 18.20
N VAL A 84 8.39 -9.04 17.01
CA VAL A 84 9.29 -8.42 16.05
C VAL A 84 8.79 -7.02 15.75
N ARG A 85 9.65 -6.00 15.94
CA ARG A 85 9.41 -4.64 15.50
C ARG A 85 9.90 -4.49 14.07
N VAL A 86 9.01 -4.00 13.19
CA VAL A 86 9.29 -3.73 11.79
C VAL A 86 9.04 -2.26 11.52
N TYR A 87 10.06 -1.54 11.05
CA TYR A 87 9.94 -0.13 10.73
C TYR A 87 9.27 0.09 9.36
N SER A 88 8.63 1.23 9.20
CA SER A 88 7.74 1.55 8.06
C SER A 88 8.40 1.46 6.69
N GLY A 89 9.69 1.73 6.59
CA GLY A 89 10.45 1.69 5.34
C GLY A 89 10.93 0.29 4.93
N VAL A 90 10.65 -0.74 5.72
CA VAL A 90 10.98 -2.12 5.33
C VAL A 90 10.11 -2.54 4.15
N ASP A 91 10.71 -3.07 3.08
CA ASP A 91 9.98 -3.73 2.01
C ASP A 91 9.28 -4.98 2.54
N PHE A 92 8.02 -5.18 2.13
CA PHE A 92 7.25 -6.33 2.61
C PHE A 92 7.84 -7.67 2.18
N ASP A 93 8.36 -7.77 0.94
CA ASP A 93 9.04 -8.99 0.48
C ASP A 93 10.33 -9.27 1.28
N ARG A 94 11.09 -8.23 1.65
CA ARG A 94 12.24 -8.36 2.55
C ARG A 94 11.80 -8.87 3.92
N PHE A 95 10.65 -8.44 4.43
CA PHE A 95 10.13 -8.95 5.70
C PHE A 95 9.68 -10.41 5.60
N ILE A 96 9.04 -10.83 4.52
CA ILE A 96 8.70 -12.25 4.29
C ILE A 96 9.98 -13.12 4.24
N SER A 97 11.04 -12.66 3.55
CA SER A 97 12.33 -13.35 3.54
C SER A 97 12.95 -13.44 4.95
N TYR A 98 12.87 -12.37 5.75
CA TYR A 98 13.30 -12.37 7.14
C TYR A 98 12.53 -13.40 7.99
N MET A 99 11.22 -13.53 7.78
CA MET A 99 10.40 -14.54 8.47
C MET A 99 10.86 -15.97 8.12
N GLU A 100 11.13 -16.26 6.84
CA GLU A 100 11.65 -17.56 6.39
C GLU A 100 13.01 -17.86 7.03
N GLU A 101 13.95 -16.92 7.00
CA GLU A 101 15.29 -17.06 7.57
C GLU A 101 15.30 -17.32 9.09
N ASN A 102 14.28 -16.82 9.80
CA ASN A 102 14.17 -16.90 11.25
C ASN A 102 13.09 -17.88 11.74
N ASP A 103 12.53 -18.69 10.84
CA ASP A 103 11.48 -19.69 11.11
C ASP A 103 10.25 -19.08 11.82
N LEU A 104 9.79 -17.90 11.35
CA LEU A 104 8.66 -17.15 11.90
C LEU A 104 7.45 -17.25 10.99
N SER A 105 6.27 -17.50 11.56
CA SER A 105 5.01 -17.77 10.86
C SER A 105 3.89 -16.81 11.27
N GLY A 106 2.90 -16.63 10.37
CA GLY A 106 1.63 -15.94 10.65
C GLY A 106 1.04 -15.19 9.47
N ILE A 107 1.83 -14.81 8.45
CA ILE A 107 1.35 -14.04 7.29
C ILE A 107 1.89 -14.53 5.94
N GLU A 108 2.27 -15.78 5.82
CA GLU A 108 2.83 -16.37 4.59
C GLU A 108 1.89 -16.24 3.39
N ASN A 109 0.57 -16.25 3.62
CA ASN A 109 -0.42 -16.05 2.58
C ASN A 109 -0.34 -14.66 1.89
N MET A 110 0.35 -13.71 2.52
CA MET A 110 0.53 -12.37 1.96
C MET A 110 1.78 -12.26 1.07
N SER A 111 2.54 -13.32 0.87
CA SER A 111 3.77 -13.34 0.06
C SER A 111 3.56 -12.78 -1.35
N GLY A 112 4.51 -11.94 -1.79
CA GLY A 112 4.48 -11.26 -3.08
C GLY A 112 3.53 -10.06 -3.17
N ILE A 113 2.97 -9.55 -2.07
CA ILE A 113 2.29 -8.24 -2.07
C ILE A 113 3.38 -7.16 -2.08
N PRO A 114 3.45 -6.31 -3.10
CA PRO A 114 4.44 -5.24 -3.12
C PRO A 114 4.03 -4.10 -2.18
N GLY A 115 5.00 -3.48 -1.50
CA GLY A 115 4.75 -2.30 -0.69
C GLY A 115 5.72 -2.15 0.46
N SER A 116 5.68 -0.99 1.11
CA SER A 116 6.39 -0.72 2.37
C SER A 116 5.57 -1.20 3.56
N PHE A 117 6.24 -1.61 4.63
CA PHE A 117 5.59 -2.13 5.83
C PHE A 117 4.63 -1.11 6.46
N GLY A 118 5.01 0.17 6.48
CA GLY A 118 4.13 1.25 6.94
C GLY A 118 2.86 1.39 6.11
N GLY A 119 2.96 1.27 4.78
CA GLY A 119 1.79 1.27 3.89
C GLY A 119 0.87 0.07 4.12
N MET A 120 1.45 -1.11 4.31
CA MET A 120 0.71 -2.34 4.65
C MET A 120 -0.05 -2.21 5.98
N THR A 121 0.60 -1.64 7.00
CA THR A 121 -0.01 -1.38 8.32
C THR A 121 -1.13 -0.35 8.23
N ASN A 122 -0.89 0.77 7.53
CA ASN A 122 -1.84 1.87 7.42
C ASN A 122 -3.21 1.42 6.89
N MET A 123 -3.23 0.51 5.90
CA MET A 123 -4.45 0.07 5.26
C MET A 123 -4.96 -1.31 5.71
N ASN A 124 -4.33 -1.95 6.69
CA ASN A 124 -4.57 -3.35 7.03
C ASN A 124 -4.55 -4.22 5.77
N ALA A 125 -3.40 -4.22 5.08
CA ALA A 125 -3.27 -4.99 3.84
C ALA A 125 -3.45 -6.48 4.09
N GLY A 126 -3.99 -7.18 3.11
CA GLY A 126 -4.21 -8.62 3.23
C GLY A 126 -4.54 -9.28 1.90
N ALA A 127 -4.38 -10.59 1.88
CA ALA A 127 -4.73 -11.45 0.74
C ALA A 127 -5.01 -12.88 1.22
N TYR A 128 -5.82 -13.61 0.43
CA TYR A 128 -6.14 -15.02 0.66
C TYR A 128 -6.65 -15.31 2.09
N GLY A 129 -7.46 -14.42 2.64
CA GLY A 129 -8.07 -14.55 3.96
C GLY A 129 -7.16 -14.21 5.14
N THR A 130 -5.93 -13.74 4.89
CA THR A 130 -5.00 -13.25 5.92
C THR A 130 -4.84 -11.74 5.81
N GLU A 131 -4.92 -11.04 6.92
CA GLU A 131 -4.67 -9.60 7.03
C GLU A 131 -3.47 -9.33 7.95
N LEU A 132 -2.75 -8.22 7.73
CA LEU A 132 -1.59 -7.89 8.55
C LEU A 132 -1.94 -7.78 10.04
N PHE A 133 -3.12 -7.21 10.33
CA PHE A 133 -3.59 -7.08 11.72
C PHE A 133 -3.90 -8.42 12.40
N ASP A 134 -3.90 -9.56 11.71
CA ASP A 134 -4.00 -10.85 12.39
C ASP A 134 -2.84 -11.07 13.37
N VAL A 135 -1.66 -10.55 13.04
CA VAL A 135 -0.43 -10.68 13.82
C VAL A 135 0.07 -9.37 14.47
N VAL A 136 -0.56 -8.21 14.21
CA VAL A 136 -0.18 -6.94 14.84
C VAL A 136 -0.49 -6.99 16.34
N GLU A 137 0.47 -6.55 17.17
CA GLU A 137 0.33 -6.37 18.61
C GLU A 137 0.17 -4.90 18.97
N GLU A 138 1.08 -4.05 18.48
CA GLU A 138 1.07 -2.61 18.69
C GLU A 138 1.69 -1.85 17.50
N VAL A 139 1.35 -0.58 17.37
CA VAL A 139 1.88 0.30 16.33
C VAL A 139 2.36 1.60 16.95
N GLU A 140 3.61 1.97 16.68
CA GLU A 140 4.15 3.31 16.97
C GLU A 140 3.81 4.24 15.82
N ILE A 141 3.12 5.33 16.13
CA ILE A 141 2.67 6.32 15.13
C ILE A 141 3.11 7.72 15.51
N PHE A 142 3.18 8.60 14.52
CA PHE A 142 3.23 10.04 14.71
C PHE A 142 1.84 10.63 14.40
N GLU A 143 1.28 11.40 15.33
CA GLU A 143 0.04 12.15 15.17
C GLU A 143 0.35 13.56 14.63
N PRO A 144 0.02 13.87 13.37
CA PRO A 144 0.34 15.15 12.75
C PRO A 144 -0.27 16.37 13.46
N GLU A 145 -1.52 16.26 13.92
CA GLU A 145 -2.22 17.37 14.57
C GLU A 145 -1.56 17.80 15.87
N ASN A 146 -1.19 16.82 16.70
CA ASN A 146 -0.59 17.07 18.02
C ASN A 146 0.94 17.12 17.97
N LYS A 147 1.54 16.68 16.83
CA LYS A 147 2.98 16.58 16.62
C LYS A 147 3.71 15.71 17.66
N ILE A 148 3.06 14.61 18.04
CA ILE A 148 3.55 13.69 19.08
C ILE A 148 3.65 12.26 18.53
N ILE A 149 4.57 11.50 19.12
CA ILE A 149 4.74 10.07 18.87
C ILE A 149 4.05 9.31 19.98
N LYS A 150 3.23 8.34 19.60
CA LYS A 150 2.50 7.44 20.52
C LYS A 150 2.54 6.01 20.03
N THR A 151 2.36 5.09 20.96
CA THR A 151 2.14 3.67 20.68
C THR A 151 0.70 3.29 21.03
N PHE A 152 0.03 2.63 20.09
CA PHE A 152 -1.31 2.11 20.24
C PHE A 152 -1.29 0.59 20.17
N LYS A 153 -2.07 -0.07 21.02
CA LYS A 153 -2.33 -1.50 20.91
C LYS A 153 -3.26 -1.77 19.73
N LYS A 154 -3.20 -2.97 19.17
CA LYS A 154 -4.11 -3.43 18.10
C LYS A 154 -5.57 -3.11 18.38
N SER A 155 -6.03 -3.34 19.60
CA SER A 155 -7.43 -3.12 20.02
C SER A 155 -7.92 -1.67 19.94
N GLU A 156 -6.99 -0.71 19.92
CA GLU A 156 -7.29 0.74 19.86
C GLU A 156 -7.35 1.25 18.42
N LEU A 157 -6.93 0.44 17.43
CA LEU A 157 -6.74 0.85 16.04
C LEU A 157 -7.92 0.52 15.11
N ASN A 158 -9.03 -0.05 15.64
CA ASN A 158 -10.28 -0.31 14.91
C ASN A 158 -10.06 -0.91 13.50
N SER A 159 -9.14 -1.88 13.38
CA SER A 159 -8.79 -2.46 12.08
C SER A 159 -9.97 -3.23 11.48
N LYS A 160 -10.24 -2.94 10.20
CA LYS A 160 -11.25 -3.61 9.37
C LYS A 160 -10.67 -3.82 7.98
N TYR A 161 -11.44 -4.47 7.10
CA TYR A 161 -11.05 -4.65 5.70
C TYR A 161 -10.64 -3.31 5.05
N ARG A 162 -9.36 -3.19 4.67
CA ARG A 162 -8.75 -2.03 4.01
C ARG A 162 -8.86 -0.70 4.74
N THR A 163 -9.07 -0.72 6.07
CA THR A 163 -9.09 0.50 6.88
C THR A 163 -8.59 0.26 8.30
N THR A 164 -8.09 1.31 8.92
CA THR A 164 -7.64 1.38 10.31
C THR A 164 -7.88 2.79 10.84
N ALA A 165 -7.91 2.99 12.16
CA ALA A 165 -7.91 4.32 12.75
C ALA A 165 -6.68 5.16 12.30
N ILE A 166 -5.56 4.52 11.99
CA ILE A 166 -4.36 5.19 11.45
C ILE A 166 -4.69 5.88 10.13
N LYS A 167 -5.32 5.16 9.19
CA LYS A 167 -5.73 5.68 7.89
C LYS A 167 -6.78 6.79 8.01
N GLU A 168 -7.79 6.57 8.86
CA GLU A 168 -8.90 7.51 9.08
C GLU A 168 -8.42 8.84 9.66
N ASN A 169 -7.47 8.80 10.61
CA ASN A 169 -6.89 9.99 11.24
C ASN A 169 -5.64 10.53 10.52
N LYS A 170 -5.25 9.93 9.39
CA LYS A 170 -4.04 10.33 8.63
C LYS A 170 -2.75 10.31 9.48
N TRP A 171 -2.67 9.39 10.45
CA TRP A 171 -1.47 9.21 11.26
C TRP A 171 -0.34 8.57 10.44
N VAL A 172 0.89 8.82 10.84
CA VAL A 172 2.08 8.28 10.19
C VAL A 172 2.58 7.07 10.95
N VAL A 173 2.57 5.90 10.34
CA VAL A 173 3.17 4.69 10.94
C VAL A 173 4.69 4.85 10.98
N ILE A 174 5.29 4.70 12.16
CA ILE A 174 6.75 4.68 12.37
C ILE A 174 7.26 3.25 12.41
N SER A 175 6.66 2.42 13.25
CA SER A 175 6.98 1.00 13.36
C SER A 175 5.77 0.19 13.82
N THR A 176 5.77 -1.11 13.52
CA THR A 176 4.73 -2.05 13.92
C THR A 176 5.38 -3.22 14.63
N VAL A 177 4.84 -3.59 15.78
CA VAL A 177 5.25 -4.81 16.49
C VAL A 177 4.29 -5.94 16.12
N LEU A 178 4.87 -7.04 15.69
CA LEU A 178 4.16 -8.26 15.33
C LEU A 178 4.39 -9.36 16.36
N LYS A 179 3.34 -10.11 16.61
CA LYS A 179 3.36 -11.35 17.39
C LYS A 179 3.35 -12.53 16.44
N LEU A 180 4.50 -13.17 16.24
CA LEU A 180 4.70 -14.26 15.30
C LEU A 180 4.96 -15.57 16.03
N THR A 181 4.53 -16.68 15.44
CA THR A 181 4.80 -18.01 15.96
C THR A 181 5.98 -18.64 15.23
N LYS A 182 6.57 -19.69 15.80
CA LYS A 182 7.57 -20.50 15.12
C LYS A 182 6.92 -21.39 14.06
N GLY A 183 7.66 -21.72 13.00
CA GLY A 183 7.27 -22.68 11.98
C GLY A 183 6.83 -22.03 10.67
N PHE A 184 7.76 -21.33 9.97
CA PHE A 184 7.48 -20.72 8.67
C PHE A 184 7.01 -21.75 7.65
N ASN A 185 5.84 -21.54 7.06
CA ASN A 185 5.32 -22.40 6.01
C ASN A 185 5.80 -21.95 4.63
N LYS A 186 6.99 -22.45 4.23
CA LYS A 186 7.62 -22.13 2.96
C LYS A 186 6.77 -22.54 1.75
N GLU A 187 6.09 -23.69 1.82
CA GLU A 187 5.25 -24.20 0.72
C GLU A 187 4.04 -23.27 0.49
N ALA A 188 3.35 -22.87 1.57
CA ALA A 188 2.25 -21.93 1.50
C ALA A 188 2.69 -20.55 0.96
N SER A 189 3.83 -20.04 1.44
CA SER A 189 4.42 -18.77 0.97
C SER A 189 4.70 -18.82 -0.53
N LEU A 190 5.38 -19.86 -1.01
CA LEU A 190 5.73 -20.03 -2.41
C LEU A 190 4.48 -20.24 -3.31
N ASP A 191 3.50 -21.00 -2.84
CA ASP A 191 2.22 -21.20 -3.53
C ASP A 191 1.52 -19.86 -3.77
N LYS A 192 1.39 -19.02 -2.73
CA LYS A 192 0.72 -17.71 -2.85
C LYS A 192 1.49 -16.74 -3.74
N TYR A 193 2.81 -16.71 -3.61
CA TYR A 193 3.68 -15.95 -4.51
C TYR A 193 3.46 -16.34 -5.99
N ASN A 194 3.49 -17.65 -6.28
CA ASN A 194 3.31 -18.16 -7.65
C ASN A 194 1.89 -17.91 -8.18
N GLN A 195 0.85 -18.12 -7.36
CA GLN A 195 -0.54 -17.80 -7.74
C GLN A 195 -0.68 -16.32 -8.10
N ARG A 196 -0.07 -15.43 -7.32
CA ARG A 196 -0.09 -13.99 -7.59
C ARG A 196 0.61 -13.66 -8.90
N LYS A 197 1.79 -14.24 -9.14
CA LYS A 197 2.56 -14.05 -10.38
C LYS A 197 1.80 -14.51 -11.63
N GLN A 198 0.99 -15.56 -11.50
CA GLN A 198 0.17 -16.09 -12.60
C GLN A 198 -1.12 -15.29 -12.83
N LYS A 199 -1.77 -14.83 -11.75
CA LYS A 199 -3.11 -14.23 -11.79
C LYS A 199 -3.11 -12.70 -11.90
N HIS A 200 -1.99 -12.03 -11.66
CA HIS A 200 -1.90 -10.57 -11.69
C HIS A 200 -0.95 -10.08 -12.78
N PRO A 201 -1.18 -8.90 -13.37
CA PRO A 201 -0.35 -8.33 -14.44
C PRO A 201 0.92 -7.68 -13.87
N LEU A 202 1.74 -8.44 -13.13
CA LEU A 202 2.92 -7.91 -12.42
C LEU A 202 4.07 -7.49 -13.35
N ASN A 203 4.00 -7.85 -14.62
CA ASN A 203 4.95 -7.46 -15.66
C ASN A 203 4.69 -6.06 -16.24
N LEU A 204 3.58 -5.42 -15.91
CA LEU A 204 3.21 -4.08 -16.34
C LEU A 204 3.07 -3.15 -15.13
N PRO A 205 3.39 -1.86 -15.25
CA PRO A 205 3.15 -0.89 -14.19
C PRO A 205 1.65 -0.83 -13.82
N ASN A 206 1.36 -0.91 -12.52
CA ASN A 206 0.01 -0.91 -11.98
C ASN A 206 0.02 -0.50 -10.49
N LEU A 207 -1.14 -0.35 -9.87
CA LEU A 207 -1.31 0.01 -8.45
C LEU A 207 -2.00 -1.08 -7.64
N GLY A 208 -1.96 -2.33 -8.11
CA GLY A 208 -2.73 -3.40 -7.49
C GLY A 208 -4.21 -3.34 -7.85
N SER A 209 -5.05 -3.84 -6.95
CA SER A 209 -6.51 -3.78 -7.10
C SER A 209 -7.00 -2.34 -7.08
N THR A 210 -7.66 -1.91 -8.15
CA THR A 210 -8.16 -0.54 -8.28
C THR A 210 -9.37 -0.28 -7.39
N PHE A 211 -10.23 -1.29 -7.21
CA PHE A 211 -11.48 -1.18 -6.44
C PHE A 211 -11.51 -2.16 -5.27
N LYS A 212 -12.15 -1.74 -4.18
CA LYS A 212 -12.50 -2.64 -3.08
C LYS A 212 -13.54 -3.67 -3.54
N ASN A 213 -13.53 -4.84 -2.92
CA ASN A 213 -14.61 -5.79 -3.11
C ASN A 213 -15.88 -5.29 -2.40
N PRO A 214 -17.01 -5.12 -3.12
CA PRO A 214 -18.29 -4.83 -2.49
C PRO A 214 -18.77 -6.00 -1.61
N THR A 215 -19.59 -5.71 -0.62
CA THR A 215 -20.16 -6.74 0.26
C THR A 215 -20.86 -7.84 -0.55
N GLY A 216 -20.42 -9.08 -0.36
CA GLY A 216 -20.97 -10.26 -1.04
C GLY A 216 -20.59 -10.39 -2.52
N ASN A 217 -19.70 -9.53 -3.06
CA ASN A 217 -19.30 -9.55 -4.46
C ASN A 217 -17.78 -9.36 -4.61
N PHE A 218 -17.25 -9.74 -5.78
CA PHE A 218 -15.87 -9.50 -6.16
C PHE A 218 -15.81 -8.45 -7.28
N ALA A 219 -15.09 -7.35 -7.07
CA ALA A 219 -14.96 -6.29 -8.07
C ALA A 219 -14.42 -6.82 -9.41
N ALA A 220 -13.44 -7.72 -9.37
CA ALA A 220 -12.89 -8.36 -10.57
C ALA A 220 -13.95 -9.12 -11.38
N GLN A 221 -14.86 -9.84 -10.71
CA GLN A 221 -15.94 -10.58 -11.37
C GLN A 221 -16.94 -9.62 -12.00
N LEU A 222 -17.41 -8.61 -11.26
CA LEU A 222 -18.35 -7.61 -11.77
C LEU A 222 -17.80 -6.89 -13.01
N ILE A 223 -16.54 -6.49 -13.00
CA ILE A 223 -15.87 -5.84 -14.14
C ILE A 223 -15.77 -6.81 -15.34
N SER A 224 -15.44 -8.08 -15.08
CA SER A 224 -15.38 -9.12 -16.11
C SER A 224 -16.73 -9.37 -16.77
N ASP A 225 -17.80 -9.47 -15.96
CA ASP A 225 -19.16 -9.77 -16.43
C ASP A 225 -19.76 -8.61 -17.24
N CYS A 226 -19.30 -7.38 -16.98
CA CYS A 226 -19.60 -6.20 -17.79
C CYS A 226 -18.78 -6.13 -19.10
N GLY A 227 -17.94 -7.12 -19.41
CA GLY A 227 -17.17 -7.14 -20.66
C GLY A 227 -16.02 -6.14 -20.74
N LEU A 228 -15.55 -5.60 -19.58
CA LEU A 228 -14.60 -4.49 -19.54
C LEU A 228 -13.12 -4.92 -19.62
N LYS A 229 -12.80 -6.21 -19.69
CA LYS A 229 -11.42 -6.68 -19.89
C LYS A 229 -10.82 -6.09 -21.16
N GLY A 230 -9.64 -5.49 -21.07
CA GLY A 230 -8.96 -4.88 -22.21
C GLY A 230 -9.50 -3.50 -22.62
N TYR A 231 -10.52 -2.95 -21.92
CA TYR A 231 -10.96 -1.57 -22.16
C TYR A 231 -9.81 -0.61 -21.96
N THR A 232 -9.60 0.28 -22.92
CA THR A 232 -8.40 1.14 -22.97
C THR A 232 -8.77 2.60 -23.25
N VAL A 233 -8.14 3.52 -22.50
CA VAL A 233 -8.15 4.95 -22.77
C VAL A 233 -6.71 5.44 -22.79
N GLY A 234 -6.27 6.07 -23.88
CA GLY A 234 -4.88 6.49 -24.04
C GLY A 234 -3.91 5.32 -23.79
N GLY A 235 -3.04 5.46 -22.79
CA GLY A 235 -2.11 4.41 -22.39
C GLY A 235 -2.57 3.53 -21.22
N ALA A 236 -3.77 3.75 -20.65
CA ALA A 236 -4.29 3.00 -19.52
C ALA A 236 -5.28 1.91 -19.97
N GLN A 237 -5.14 0.70 -19.43
CA GLN A 237 -5.96 -0.45 -19.82
C GLN A 237 -6.47 -1.23 -18.60
N VAL A 238 -7.75 -1.62 -18.60
CA VAL A 238 -8.27 -2.67 -17.72
C VAL A 238 -7.57 -3.98 -18.08
N SER A 239 -6.84 -4.56 -17.15
CA SER A 239 -6.02 -5.75 -17.43
C SER A 239 -6.89 -6.95 -17.90
N PRO A 240 -6.55 -7.59 -19.02
CA PRO A 240 -7.22 -8.82 -19.43
C PRO A 240 -6.90 -10.01 -18.50
N VAL A 241 -5.77 -9.96 -17.77
CA VAL A 241 -5.36 -11.00 -16.83
C VAL A 241 -6.16 -10.92 -15.53
N HIS A 242 -6.26 -9.71 -14.93
CA HIS A 242 -7.03 -9.49 -13.72
C HIS A 242 -7.82 -8.18 -13.84
N PRO A 243 -9.14 -8.23 -14.06
CA PRO A 243 -9.92 -7.05 -14.46
C PRO A 243 -10.06 -5.97 -13.37
N ASN A 244 -9.73 -6.26 -12.12
CA ASN A 244 -9.63 -5.22 -11.07
C ASN A 244 -8.27 -4.50 -11.04
N PHE A 245 -7.42 -4.71 -12.07
CA PHE A 245 -6.15 -3.99 -12.23
C PHE A 245 -6.24 -3.08 -13.46
N ILE A 246 -5.79 -1.86 -13.32
CA ILE A 246 -5.52 -0.96 -14.45
C ILE A 246 -4.02 -0.93 -14.65
N THR A 247 -3.57 -1.18 -15.88
CA THR A 247 -2.15 -1.25 -16.24
C THR A 247 -1.77 -0.08 -17.16
N ASN A 248 -0.55 0.44 -16.96
CA ASN A 248 0.06 1.37 -17.90
C ASN A 248 0.73 0.57 -19.03
N MET A 249 0.18 0.71 -20.23
CA MET A 249 0.67 0.01 -21.44
C MET A 249 1.85 0.71 -22.11
N GLY A 250 2.35 1.79 -21.49
CA GLY A 250 3.33 2.73 -21.99
C GLY A 250 2.67 4.09 -22.26
N ASN A 251 3.26 5.13 -21.73
CA ASN A 251 2.81 6.52 -21.91
C ASN A 251 1.40 6.86 -21.39
N ALA A 252 0.83 6.07 -20.47
CA ALA A 252 -0.42 6.42 -19.82
C ALA A 252 -0.26 7.73 -19.02
N LYS A 253 -1.27 8.58 -19.09
CA LYS A 253 -1.38 9.80 -18.32
C LYS A 253 -2.30 9.61 -17.13
N PHE A 254 -2.17 10.48 -16.14
CA PHE A 254 -3.06 10.52 -14.97
C PHE A 254 -4.54 10.52 -15.39
N LYS A 255 -4.88 11.38 -16.36
CA LYS A 255 -6.25 11.46 -16.87
C LYS A 255 -6.74 10.18 -17.54
N ASP A 256 -5.89 9.47 -18.27
CA ASP A 256 -6.29 8.21 -18.92
C ASP A 256 -6.74 7.18 -17.88
N VAL A 257 -6.01 7.09 -16.74
CA VAL A 257 -6.37 6.19 -15.64
C VAL A 257 -7.67 6.61 -14.98
N LEU A 258 -7.88 7.91 -14.76
CA LEU A 258 -9.14 8.42 -14.21
C LEU A 258 -10.33 8.10 -15.13
N ASP A 259 -10.18 8.31 -16.42
CA ASP A 259 -11.25 8.07 -17.41
C ASP A 259 -11.60 6.56 -17.45
N VAL A 260 -10.60 5.66 -17.34
CA VAL A 260 -10.84 4.21 -17.20
C VAL A 260 -11.58 3.90 -15.88
N ILE A 261 -11.16 4.48 -14.76
CA ILE A 261 -11.81 4.28 -13.45
C ILE A 261 -13.28 4.71 -13.50
N GLU A 262 -13.57 5.89 -14.04
CA GLU A 262 -14.94 6.42 -14.13
C GLU A 262 -15.80 5.57 -15.04
N HIS A 263 -15.29 5.17 -16.21
CA HIS A 263 -16.01 4.30 -17.13
C HIS A 263 -16.36 2.96 -16.49
N VAL A 264 -15.40 2.32 -15.81
CA VAL A 264 -15.63 1.07 -15.08
C VAL A 264 -16.71 1.23 -14.01
N LYS A 265 -16.64 2.31 -13.19
CA LYS A 265 -17.62 2.58 -12.13
C LYS A 265 -19.03 2.74 -12.70
N ASN A 266 -19.17 3.53 -13.77
CA ASN A 266 -20.46 3.81 -14.39
C ASN A 266 -21.04 2.56 -15.04
N THR A 267 -20.26 1.83 -15.83
CA THR A 267 -20.71 0.61 -16.53
C THR A 267 -21.13 -0.47 -15.54
N VAL A 268 -20.35 -0.72 -14.48
CA VAL A 268 -20.73 -1.70 -13.45
C VAL A 268 -22.01 -1.27 -12.73
N LYS A 269 -22.15 0.00 -12.36
CA LYS A 269 -23.35 0.53 -11.71
C LYS A 269 -24.58 0.39 -12.60
N GLU A 270 -24.49 0.74 -13.88
CA GLU A 270 -25.59 0.64 -14.86
C GLU A 270 -26.06 -0.81 -15.06
N ASN A 271 -25.12 -1.75 -15.14
CA ASN A 271 -25.45 -3.17 -15.41
C ASN A 271 -25.86 -3.98 -14.17
N THR A 272 -25.37 -3.58 -12.98
CA THR A 272 -25.54 -4.41 -11.76
C THR A 272 -26.19 -3.70 -10.59
N GLY A 273 -26.33 -2.35 -10.65
CA GLY A 273 -26.77 -1.52 -9.54
C GLY A 273 -25.69 -1.31 -8.45
N ILE A 274 -24.52 -1.96 -8.54
CA ILE A 274 -23.47 -1.92 -7.53
C ILE A 274 -22.52 -0.76 -7.81
N GLN A 275 -22.31 0.11 -6.80
CA GLN A 275 -21.34 1.20 -6.88
C GLN A 275 -19.96 0.72 -6.41
N LEU A 276 -18.96 0.70 -7.31
CA LEU A 276 -17.59 0.39 -6.96
C LEU A 276 -16.91 1.58 -6.24
N GLU A 277 -16.15 1.26 -5.17
CA GLU A 277 -15.29 2.22 -4.46
C GLU A 277 -13.83 1.96 -4.82
N THR A 278 -13.05 3.02 -5.08
CA THR A 278 -11.62 2.88 -5.30
C THR A 278 -10.90 2.44 -4.03
N GLU A 279 -9.96 1.49 -4.17
CA GLU A 279 -9.01 1.10 -3.13
C GLU A 279 -7.73 1.94 -3.24
N ILE A 280 -7.31 2.24 -4.47
CA ILE A 280 -6.18 3.13 -4.73
C ILE A 280 -6.47 4.56 -4.27
N ILE A 281 -5.42 5.26 -3.85
CA ILE A 281 -5.48 6.67 -3.50
C ILE A 281 -5.22 7.49 -4.77
N ILE A 282 -6.09 8.44 -5.07
CA ILE A 282 -5.92 9.38 -6.18
C ILE A 282 -5.41 10.69 -5.60
N LEU A 283 -4.18 11.05 -5.92
CA LEU A 283 -3.55 12.30 -5.48
C LEU A 283 -3.63 13.31 -6.62
N GLU A 284 -4.59 14.19 -6.49
CA GLU A 284 -4.75 15.38 -7.33
C GLU A 284 -3.79 16.50 -6.91
N LYS A 285 -3.86 17.67 -7.56
CA LYS A 285 -3.02 18.83 -7.21
C LYS A 285 -3.28 19.41 -5.82
#